data_87cb2bfbd4affa94208308a7ec61a870
#
_entry.id   87cb2bfbd4affa94208308a7ec61a870
#
_cell.length_a   1.000
_cell.length_b   1.000
_cell.length_c   1.000
_cell.angle_alpha   90.00
_cell.angle_beta   90.00
_cell.angle_gamma   90.00
#
_symmetry.space_group_name_H-M   'P 1'
#
loop_
_entity.id
_entity.type
_entity.pdbx_description
1 polymer ?
#
loop_
_entity_poly.entity_id
_entity_poly.type
_entity_poly.pdbx_seq_one_letter_code
_entity_poly.pdbx_strand_id
1 'polypeptide(L)'
;MNIPKGEGIEKEEGCFRVMTWNVNGPVDDEDGTVKKGILEEIERSEPDILCFQELLPQAFREMQVSLDSIFGYTDSMAIKKEPQRYWIYSKKTIRNFRQYKCTTEIDTIGFDSLQLKEIKELKKLMPVYSADVEVKPDQWITVFACHLRSSAYSTARRSMEKGSSWSDGLSLYLENYKTGKRIRDYEADNLRIYLDSLENIGMPIIIAGDFNDWSGSYCLKAIRNNQYKDVWWERGNGFGITYDEWHLKLRLDHILYSQHFSSESVRVKYLDLSDHFLLMSNFKMKKSR
;
A
#
# COMPACT_ATOMS: atom_id res chain seq x y z
N MET A 1 -12.48 5.49 22.75
CA MET A 1 -11.14 6.05 23.04
C MET A 1 -10.99 7.25 22.12
N ASN A 2 -10.96 8.49 22.64
CA ASN A 2 -10.76 9.68 21.80
C ASN A 2 -9.32 9.66 21.27
N ILE A 3 -9.15 9.32 20.02
CA ILE A 3 -7.86 9.40 19.31
C ILE A 3 -7.67 10.89 18.96
N PRO A 4 -6.59 11.54 19.39
CA PRO A 4 -6.37 12.94 19.04
C PRO A 4 -6.31 13.09 17.52
N LYS A 5 -7.08 13.99 16.95
CA LYS A 5 -6.92 14.43 15.55
C LYS A 5 -5.54 15.09 15.48
N GLY A 6 -4.55 14.32 15.04
CA GLY A 6 -3.15 14.73 15.13
C GLY A 6 -2.82 15.83 14.12
N GLU A 7 -2.08 16.82 14.59
CA GLU A 7 -1.38 17.80 13.77
C GLU A 7 -0.46 17.10 12.76
N GLY A 8 -0.18 17.75 11.61
CA GLY A 8 0.73 17.22 10.60
C GLY A 8 2.11 16.93 11.19
N ILE A 9 2.86 16.00 10.61
CA ILE A 9 4.27 15.85 10.92
C ILE A 9 5.03 16.94 10.18
N GLU A 10 5.83 17.73 10.86
CA GLU A 10 6.74 18.67 10.20
C GLU A 10 7.70 17.89 9.29
N LYS A 11 7.95 18.43 8.12
CA LYS A 11 8.93 17.89 7.19
C LYS A 11 10.22 18.68 7.35
N GLU A 12 11.21 18.07 8.00
CA GLU A 12 12.52 18.68 8.17
C GLU A 12 13.22 18.93 6.83
N GLU A 13 14.11 19.93 6.82
CA GLU A 13 14.90 20.26 5.64
C GLU A 13 15.74 19.06 5.16
N GLY A 14 15.74 18.84 3.86
CA GLY A 14 16.44 17.71 3.23
C GLY A 14 15.72 16.37 3.32
N CYS A 15 14.54 16.31 3.95
CA CYS A 15 13.65 15.15 3.94
C CYS A 15 12.73 15.15 2.72
N PHE A 16 12.36 13.95 2.29
CA PHE A 16 11.21 13.72 1.43
C PHE A 16 10.17 12.85 2.15
N ARG A 17 8.90 13.06 1.84
CA ARG A 17 7.77 12.38 2.46
C ARG A 17 7.16 11.35 1.54
N VAL A 18 7.05 10.13 2.02
CA VAL A 18 6.31 9.05 1.38
C VAL A 18 5.00 8.83 2.13
N MET A 19 3.91 8.73 1.39
CA MET A 19 2.57 8.46 1.89
C MET A 19 2.00 7.24 1.18
N THR A 20 1.30 6.39 1.92
CA THR A 20 0.47 5.32 1.36
C THR A 20 -0.93 5.39 1.93
N TRP A 21 -1.92 5.13 1.07
CA TRP A 21 -3.33 5.16 1.46
C TRP A 21 -4.18 4.27 0.56
N ASN A 22 -4.80 3.26 1.14
CA ASN A 22 -5.91 2.56 0.51
C ASN A 22 -7.17 3.42 0.68
N VAL A 23 -7.71 3.93 -0.41
CA VAL A 23 -8.85 4.88 -0.40
C VAL A 23 -10.19 4.22 -0.62
N ASN A 24 -10.23 2.88 -0.74
CA ASN A 24 -11.44 2.05 -0.85
C ASN A 24 -12.50 2.63 -1.80
N GLY A 25 -12.11 2.88 -3.07
CA GLY A 25 -13.02 3.48 -4.05
C GLY A 25 -13.52 4.86 -3.62
N PRO A 26 -12.72 5.92 -3.73
CA PRO A 26 -12.95 7.21 -3.06
C PRO A 26 -14.07 8.05 -3.73
N VAL A 27 -15.12 7.40 -4.12
CA VAL A 27 -16.29 8.03 -4.75
C VAL A 27 -17.40 8.08 -3.72
N ASP A 28 -18.05 9.23 -3.60
CA ASP A 28 -19.25 9.38 -2.78
C ASP A 28 -20.38 8.56 -3.41
N ASP A 29 -21.06 7.76 -2.59
CA ASP A 29 -22.15 6.88 -3.04
C ASP A 29 -23.40 7.67 -3.47
N GLU A 30 -23.55 8.93 -3.03
CA GLU A 30 -24.72 9.76 -3.30
C GLU A 30 -24.64 10.47 -4.65
N ASP A 31 -23.50 11.06 -5.01
CA ASP A 31 -23.33 11.88 -6.21
C ASP A 31 -22.26 11.37 -7.19
N GLY A 32 -21.52 10.33 -6.83
CA GLY A 32 -20.47 9.75 -7.65
C GLY A 32 -19.23 10.63 -7.81
N THR A 33 -19.08 11.67 -7.03
CA THR A 33 -17.90 12.55 -7.05
C THR A 33 -16.79 12.02 -6.14
N VAL A 34 -15.57 12.46 -6.37
CA VAL A 34 -14.44 12.15 -5.48
C VAL A 34 -14.65 12.82 -4.13
N LYS A 35 -14.49 12.07 -3.04
CA LYS A 35 -14.58 12.60 -1.67
C LYS A 35 -13.59 13.76 -1.50
N LYS A 36 -14.12 14.96 -1.36
CA LYS A 36 -13.34 16.21 -1.29
C LYS A 36 -12.28 16.18 -0.20
N GLY A 37 -12.54 15.57 0.95
CA GLY A 37 -11.60 15.45 2.06
C GLY A 37 -10.30 14.72 1.70
N ILE A 38 -10.27 13.88 0.65
CA ILE A 38 -9.06 13.19 0.20
C ILE A 38 -8.06 14.20 -0.36
N LEU A 39 -8.50 15.09 -1.24
CA LEU A 39 -7.62 16.14 -1.81
C LEU A 39 -7.14 17.13 -0.74
N GLU A 40 -8.05 17.55 0.15
CA GLU A 40 -7.70 18.44 1.28
C GLU A 40 -6.65 17.81 2.21
N GLU A 41 -6.76 16.50 2.44
CA GLU A 41 -5.79 15.80 3.29
C GLU A 41 -4.43 15.62 2.60
N ILE A 42 -4.40 15.38 1.29
CA ILE A 42 -3.16 15.33 0.51
C ILE A 42 -2.46 16.69 0.56
N GLU A 43 -3.20 17.78 0.34
CA GLU A 43 -2.68 19.14 0.43
C GLU A 43 -2.06 19.41 1.81
N ARG A 44 -2.81 19.12 2.88
CA ARG A 44 -2.34 19.30 4.26
C ARG A 44 -1.15 18.44 4.63
N SER A 45 -1.06 17.23 4.06
CA SER A 45 0.02 16.27 4.34
C SER A 45 1.27 16.52 3.52
N GLU A 46 1.19 17.27 2.42
CA GLU A 46 2.31 17.64 1.53
C GLU A 46 3.27 16.48 1.20
N PRO A 47 2.80 15.33 0.71
CA PRO A 47 3.69 14.25 0.34
C PRO A 47 4.53 14.61 -0.89
N ASP A 48 5.75 14.07 -0.94
CA ASP A 48 6.57 14.11 -2.14
C ASP A 48 6.28 12.91 -3.05
N ILE A 49 5.91 11.78 -2.43
CA ILE A 49 5.55 10.53 -3.12
C ILE A 49 4.27 9.96 -2.50
N LEU A 50 3.30 9.62 -3.34
CA LEU A 50 2.02 9.02 -2.98
C LEU A 50 1.91 7.62 -3.57
N CYS A 51 1.55 6.64 -2.75
CA CYS A 51 1.18 5.29 -3.16
C CYS A 51 -0.30 5.07 -2.81
N PHE A 52 -1.18 5.06 -3.80
CA PHE A 52 -2.60 4.78 -3.61
C PHE A 52 -2.92 3.32 -3.90
N GLN A 53 -3.86 2.77 -3.13
CA GLN A 53 -4.53 1.51 -3.38
C GLN A 53 -6.03 1.77 -3.51
N GLU A 54 -6.69 0.96 -4.32
CA GLU A 54 -8.14 1.02 -4.61
C GLU A 54 -8.65 2.37 -5.17
N LEU A 55 -7.77 3.17 -5.72
CA LEU A 55 -8.15 4.40 -6.42
C LEU A 55 -8.68 4.05 -7.81
N LEU A 56 -9.97 4.17 -8.02
CA LEU A 56 -10.62 3.86 -9.30
C LEU A 56 -10.11 4.79 -10.41
N PRO A 57 -9.99 4.30 -11.67
CA PRO A 57 -9.48 5.11 -12.78
C PRO A 57 -10.28 6.39 -13.06
N GLN A 58 -11.59 6.40 -12.79
CA GLN A 58 -12.42 7.59 -12.91
C GLN A 58 -12.02 8.61 -11.85
N ALA A 59 -12.01 8.20 -10.57
CA ALA A 59 -11.60 9.06 -9.47
C ALA A 59 -10.18 9.59 -9.66
N PHE A 60 -9.26 8.77 -10.18
CA PHE A 60 -7.91 9.24 -10.50
C PHE A 60 -7.92 10.37 -11.54
N ARG A 61 -8.68 10.23 -12.64
CA ARG A 61 -8.75 11.28 -13.67
C ARG A 61 -9.30 12.61 -13.12
N GLU A 62 -10.27 12.54 -12.22
CA GLU A 62 -10.82 13.72 -11.54
C GLU A 62 -9.80 14.34 -10.59
N MET A 63 -9.09 13.52 -9.82
CA MET A 63 -8.06 13.98 -8.89
C MET A 63 -6.81 14.49 -9.60
N GLN A 64 -6.43 13.93 -10.75
CA GLN A 64 -5.20 14.26 -11.45
C GLN A 64 -5.10 15.75 -11.76
N VAL A 65 -6.16 16.34 -12.32
CA VAL A 65 -6.20 17.76 -12.66
C VAL A 65 -5.96 18.63 -11.43
N SER A 66 -6.58 18.26 -10.29
CA SER A 66 -6.40 18.99 -9.04
C SER A 66 -5.00 18.79 -8.46
N LEU A 67 -4.47 17.56 -8.50
CA LEU A 67 -3.10 17.27 -8.05
C LEU A 67 -2.07 18.01 -8.89
N ASP A 68 -2.19 17.99 -10.22
CA ASP A 68 -1.28 18.71 -11.12
C ASP A 68 -1.35 20.23 -10.93
N SER A 69 -2.57 20.76 -10.77
CA SER A 69 -2.79 22.21 -10.64
C SER A 69 -2.42 22.77 -9.26
N ILE A 70 -2.81 22.07 -8.19
CA ILE A 70 -2.70 22.57 -6.81
C ILE A 70 -1.37 22.18 -6.18
N PHE A 71 -0.88 20.98 -6.45
CA PHE A 71 0.30 20.43 -5.78
C PHE A 71 1.57 20.51 -6.63
N GLY A 72 1.46 20.92 -7.89
CA GLY A 72 2.59 20.97 -8.82
C GLY A 72 3.15 19.58 -9.11
N TYR A 73 2.33 18.54 -9.05
CA TYR A 73 2.73 17.17 -9.40
C TYR A 73 2.79 17.08 -10.93
N THR A 74 3.99 16.99 -11.47
CA THR A 74 4.22 16.97 -12.91
C THR A 74 4.27 15.57 -13.50
N ASP A 75 4.56 14.59 -12.67
CA ASP A 75 4.72 13.20 -13.09
C ASP A 75 3.81 12.27 -12.31
N SER A 76 2.86 11.68 -13.01
CA SER A 76 2.05 10.56 -12.53
C SER A 76 2.24 9.38 -13.47
N MET A 77 2.44 8.22 -12.91
CA MET A 77 2.50 6.99 -13.70
C MET A 77 1.21 6.21 -13.54
N ALA A 78 0.36 6.36 -14.54
CA ALA A 78 -0.82 5.53 -14.73
C ALA A 78 -0.56 4.53 -15.85
N ILE A 79 -0.78 3.25 -15.60
CA ILE A 79 -0.75 2.25 -16.66
C ILE A 79 -1.99 2.42 -17.53
N LYS A 80 -1.82 2.73 -18.81
CA LYS A 80 -2.92 3.09 -19.75
C LYS A 80 -3.81 1.91 -20.19
N LYS A 81 -3.59 0.69 -19.74
CA LYS A 81 -4.19 -0.48 -20.40
C LYS A 81 -5.14 -1.38 -19.60
N GLU A 82 -5.28 -1.21 -18.28
CA GLU A 82 -6.14 -2.09 -17.48
C GLU A 82 -6.91 -1.28 -16.41
N PRO A 83 -8.03 -1.78 -15.86
CA PRO A 83 -8.74 -1.12 -14.77
C PRO A 83 -7.86 -1.16 -13.51
N GLN A 84 -7.06 -0.14 -13.33
CA GLN A 84 -6.05 -0.11 -12.29
C GLN A 84 -6.54 0.60 -11.06
N ARG A 85 -6.15 0.01 -9.92
CA ARG A 85 -6.51 0.49 -8.60
C ARG A 85 -5.29 0.92 -7.78
N TYR A 86 -4.11 1.02 -8.41
CA TYR A 86 -2.84 1.33 -7.73
C TYR A 86 -2.09 2.40 -8.49
N TRP A 87 -1.60 3.41 -7.77
CA TRP A 87 -0.97 4.57 -8.38
C TRP A 87 0.24 5.00 -7.57
N ILE A 88 1.32 5.32 -8.28
CA ILE A 88 2.45 6.06 -7.72
C ILE A 88 2.37 7.47 -8.28
N TYR A 89 2.28 8.46 -7.42
CA TYR A 89 2.23 9.87 -7.75
C TYR A 89 3.40 10.57 -7.09
N SER A 90 4.07 11.51 -7.79
CA SER A 90 5.26 12.18 -7.26
C SER A 90 5.35 13.64 -7.69
N LYS A 91 5.80 14.50 -6.77
CA LYS A 91 6.26 15.87 -7.07
C LYS A 91 7.57 15.90 -7.85
N LYS A 92 8.23 14.75 -7.96
CA LYS A 92 9.54 14.58 -8.55
C LYS A 92 9.45 13.75 -9.82
N THR A 93 10.48 13.84 -10.66
CA THR A 93 10.56 13.07 -11.90
C THR A 93 10.45 11.57 -11.64
N ILE A 94 9.61 10.90 -12.43
CA ILE A 94 9.41 9.44 -12.40
C ILE A 94 9.90 8.85 -13.71
N ARG A 95 10.56 7.69 -13.63
CA ARG A 95 10.95 6.89 -14.79
C ARG A 95 10.86 5.38 -14.50
N ASN A 96 11.07 4.56 -15.51
CA ASN A 96 11.20 3.10 -15.39
C ASN A 96 10.05 2.45 -14.64
N PHE A 97 8.82 2.79 -15.01
CA PHE A 97 7.66 2.14 -14.43
C PHE A 97 7.63 0.65 -14.76
N ARG A 98 7.39 -0.20 -13.76
CA ARG A 98 7.37 -1.67 -13.89
C ARG A 98 6.13 -2.24 -13.22
N GLN A 99 5.53 -3.21 -13.89
CA GLN A 99 4.52 -4.09 -13.34
C GLN A 99 5.11 -5.49 -13.21
N TYR A 100 4.95 -6.10 -12.05
CA TYR A 100 5.56 -7.40 -11.79
C TYR A 100 4.62 -8.55 -12.14
N LYS A 101 5.21 -9.69 -12.49
CA LYS A 101 4.50 -10.94 -12.77
C LYS A 101 4.97 -12.00 -11.80
N CYS A 102 4.04 -12.87 -11.38
CA CYS A 102 4.39 -14.03 -10.60
C CYS A 102 5.15 -15.05 -11.45
N THR A 103 6.29 -15.48 -10.98
CA THR A 103 7.21 -16.39 -11.69
C THR A 103 7.37 -17.75 -11.02
N THR A 104 7.09 -17.85 -9.72
CA THR A 104 7.19 -19.11 -8.98
C THR A 104 5.94 -19.96 -9.14
N GLU A 105 6.08 -21.27 -8.92
CA GLU A 105 4.93 -22.17 -8.85
C GLU A 105 4.31 -22.11 -7.46
N ILE A 106 2.99 -22.16 -7.42
CA ILE A 106 2.22 -22.21 -6.18
C ILE A 106 1.84 -23.66 -5.88
N ASP A 107 2.02 -24.07 -4.64
CA ASP A 107 1.44 -25.33 -4.18
C ASP A 107 -0.08 -25.20 -4.09
N THR A 108 -0.76 -25.94 -4.94
CA THR A 108 -2.22 -25.91 -5.07
C THR A 108 -2.92 -27.05 -4.34
N ILE A 109 -2.18 -27.83 -3.55
CA ILE A 109 -2.76 -28.95 -2.76
C ILE A 109 -3.80 -28.38 -1.79
N GLY A 110 -5.03 -28.92 -1.90
CA GLY A 110 -6.16 -28.51 -1.05
C GLY A 110 -6.89 -27.24 -1.47
N PHE A 111 -6.61 -26.74 -2.66
CA PHE A 111 -7.42 -25.67 -3.26
C PHE A 111 -8.62 -26.23 -4.05
N ASP A 112 -9.76 -25.58 -3.91
CA ASP A 112 -10.94 -25.86 -4.71
C ASP A 112 -10.83 -25.26 -6.15
N SER A 113 -11.83 -25.56 -7.01
CA SER A 113 -11.83 -25.11 -8.40
C SER A 113 -11.86 -23.60 -8.57
N LEU A 114 -12.49 -22.86 -7.64
CA LEU A 114 -12.56 -21.40 -7.67
C LEU A 114 -11.22 -20.78 -7.30
N GLN A 115 -10.60 -21.30 -6.26
CA GLN A 115 -9.27 -20.92 -5.80
C GLN A 115 -8.21 -21.20 -6.86
N LEU A 116 -8.28 -22.36 -7.53
CA LEU A 116 -7.38 -22.67 -8.65
C LEU A 116 -7.54 -21.70 -9.83
N LYS A 117 -8.77 -21.26 -10.10
CA LYS A 117 -9.03 -20.25 -11.13
C LYS A 117 -8.42 -18.89 -10.74
N GLU A 118 -8.60 -18.47 -9.51
CA GLU A 118 -7.99 -17.24 -8.99
C GLU A 118 -6.46 -17.27 -9.09
N ILE A 119 -5.83 -18.39 -8.72
CA ILE A 119 -4.39 -18.57 -8.81
C ILE A 119 -3.89 -18.51 -10.25
N LYS A 120 -4.64 -19.07 -11.21
CA LYS A 120 -4.30 -18.97 -12.63
C LYS A 120 -4.29 -17.52 -13.11
N GLU A 121 -5.20 -16.69 -12.61
CA GLU A 121 -5.20 -15.26 -12.93
C GLU A 121 -4.05 -14.50 -12.22
N LEU A 122 -3.75 -14.84 -10.96
CA LEU A 122 -2.62 -14.29 -10.21
C LEU A 122 -1.26 -14.63 -10.81
N LYS A 123 -1.12 -15.79 -11.46
CA LYS A 123 0.14 -16.15 -12.17
C LYS A 123 0.50 -15.18 -13.30
N LYS A 124 -0.45 -14.38 -13.78
CA LYS A 124 -0.21 -13.40 -14.83
C LYS A 124 0.33 -12.08 -14.31
N LEU A 125 -0.14 -11.63 -13.16
CA LEU A 125 0.16 -10.32 -12.60
C LEU A 125 0.22 -10.40 -11.06
N MET A 126 1.16 -9.69 -10.47
CA MET A 126 1.13 -9.38 -9.05
C MET A 126 0.54 -7.97 -8.85
N PRO A 127 -0.18 -7.72 -7.76
CA PRO A 127 -0.67 -6.38 -7.42
C PRO A 127 0.46 -5.51 -6.86
N VAL A 128 1.60 -5.49 -7.57
CA VAL A 128 2.80 -4.75 -7.19
C VAL A 128 3.35 -4.03 -8.42
N TYR A 129 3.59 -2.75 -8.23
CA TYR A 129 4.15 -1.85 -9.23
C TYR A 129 5.35 -1.14 -8.66
N SER A 130 6.30 -0.73 -9.49
CA SER A 130 7.36 0.17 -9.05
C SER A 130 7.67 1.24 -10.07
N ALA A 131 8.25 2.31 -9.59
CA ALA A 131 8.83 3.36 -10.40
C ALA A 131 10.12 3.87 -9.75
N ASP A 132 11.02 4.37 -10.58
CA ASP A 132 12.19 5.09 -10.07
C ASP A 132 11.83 6.56 -9.94
N VAL A 133 12.08 7.15 -8.78
CA VAL A 133 11.77 8.55 -8.44
C VAL A 133 13.06 9.28 -8.12
N GLU A 134 13.24 10.47 -8.72
CA GLU A 134 14.37 11.34 -8.43
C GLU A 134 14.10 12.18 -7.18
N VAL A 135 14.61 11.79 -6.03
CA VAL A 135 14.36 12.49 -4.75
C VAL A 135 15.26 13.71 -4.57
N LYS A 136 16.42 13.74 -5.22
CA LYS A 136 17.33 14.88 -5.36
C LYS A 136 18.00 14.79 -6.72
N PRO A 137 18.60 15.88 -7.26
CA PRO A 137 19.33 15.82 -8.52
C PRO A 137 20.29 14.61 -8.57
N ASP A 138 20.12 13.78 -9.59
CA ASP A 138 20.86 12.53 -9.84
C ASP A 138 20.76 11.45 -8.75
N GLN A 139 19.89 11.60 -7.76
CA GLN A 139 19.63 10.61 -6.72
C GLN A 139 18.30 9.91 -6.94
N TRP A 140 18.38 8.70 -7.48
CA TRP A 140 17.21 7.89 -7.80
C TRP A 140 16.96 6.82 -6.75
N ILE A 141 15.70 6.61 -6.44
CA ILE A 141 15.22 5.53 -5.58
C ILE A 141 14.15 4.73 -6.32
N THR A 142 14.02 3.44 -6.02
CA THR A 142 12.88 2.66 -6.52
C THR A 142 11.79 2.61 -5.44
N VAL A 143 10.60 3.05 -5.81
CA VAL A 143 9.41 3.00 -4.95
C VAL A 143 8.49 1.90 -5.47
N PHE A 144 8.11 0.99 -4.58
CA PHE A 144 7.12 -0.05 -4.83
C PHE A 144 5.79 0.37 -4.21
N ALA A 145 4.72 0.32 -4.99
CA ALA A 145 3.36 0.38 -4.50
C ALA A 145 2.76 -1.03 -4.48
N CYS A 146 2.39 -1.48 -3.29
CA CYS A 146 1.87 -2.82 -3.04
C CYS A 146 0.40 -2.75 -2.63
N HIS A 147 -0.37 -3.76 -3.11
CA HIS A 147 -1.66 -4.10 -2.52
C HIS A 147 -1.82 -5.62 -2.64
N LEU A 148 -1.45 -6.34 -1.61
CA LEU A 148 -1.46 -7.79 -1.64
C LEU A 148 -2.87 -8.34 -1.41
N ARG A 149 -3.07 -9.62 -1.66
CA ARG A 149 -4.37 -10.27 -1.62
C ARG A 149 -5.10 -10.03 -0.29
N SER A 150 -6.30 -9.47 -0.38
CA SER A 150 -7.20 -9.31 0.76
C SER A 150 -7.68 -10.66 1.31
N SER A 151 -7.93 -10.70 2.61
CA SER A 151 -8.60 -11.82 3.28
C SER A 151 -10.12 -11.85 3.07
N ALA A 152 -10.64 -10.94 2.22
CA ALA A 152 -12.06 -10.82 1.89
C ALA A 152 -12.98 -10.76 3.13
N TYR A 153 -12.51 -10.04 4.17
CA TYR A 153 -13.27 -9.85 5.39
C TYR A 153 -14.67 -9.24 5.14
N SER A 154 -14.75 -8.26 4.24
CA SER A 154 -16.01 -7.63 3.82
C SER A 154 -17.04 -8.64 3.29
N THR A 155 -16.59 -9.75 2.68
CA THR A 155 -17.49 -10.81 2.19
C THR A 155 -18.13 -11.57 3.36
N ALA A 156 -17.36 -11.92 4.39
CA ALA A 156 -17.89 -12.58 5.58
C ALA A 156 -18.86 -11.66 6.34
N ARG A 157 -18.50 -10.38 6.49
CA ARG A 157 -19.39 -9.36 7.08
C ARG A 157 -20.72 -9.26 6.34
N ARG A 158 -20.70 -9.07 5.02
CA ARG A 158 -21.92 -9.00 4.20
C ARG A 158 -22.79 -10.24 4.31
N SER A 159 -22.18 -11.42 4.49
CA SER A 159 -22.93 -12.67 4.73
C SER A 159 -23.69 -12.62 6.05
N MET A 160 -23.02 -12.16 7.13
CA MET A 160 -23.65 -12.00 8.45
C MET A 160 -24.77 -10.93 8.43
N GLU A 161 -24.55 -9.80 7.79
CA GLU A 161 -25.55 -8.74 7.60
C GLU A 161 -26.79 -9.23 6.83
N LYS A 162 -26.63 -10.22 5.93
CA LYS A 162 -27.73 -10.86 5.20
C LYS A 162 -28.44 -11.99 5.98
N GLY A 163 -28.11 -12.17 7.25
CA GLY A 163 -28.80 -13.10 8.14
C GLY A 163 -28.15 -14.48 8.30
N SER A 164 -26.90 -14.68 7.83
CA SER A 164 -26.13 -15.87 8.17
C SER A 164 -25.84 -15.92 9.67
N SER A 165 -25.73 -17.10 10.24
CA SER A 165 -25.36 -17.24 11.64
C SER A 165 -23.94 -16.69 11.90
N TRP A 166 -23.67 -16.27 13.13
CA TRP A 166 -22.34 -15.78 13.49
C TRP A 166 -21.26 -16.86 13.28
N SER A 167 -21.59 -18.14 13.54
CA SER A 167 -20.68 -19.28 13.29
C SER A 167 -20.38 -19.47 11.81
N ASP A 168 -21.36 -19.29 10.92
CA ASP A 168 -21.16 -19.42 9.47
C ASP A 168 -20.31 -18.27 8.94
N GLY A 169 -20.58 -17.05 9.41
CA GLY A 169 -19.79 -15.87 9.10
C GLY A 169 -18.33 -16.00 9.54
N LEU A 170 -18.10 -16.51 10.74
CA LEU A 170 -16.75 -16.78 11.26
C LEU A 170 -16.04 -17.89 10.47
N SER A 171 -16.74 -18.97 10.13
CA SER A 171 -16.18 -20.05 9.31
C SER A 171 -15.77 -19.52 7.93
N LEU A 172 -16.63 -18.74 7.27
CA LEU A 172 -16.35 -18.11 5.99
C LEU A 172 -15.15 -17.14 6.08
N TYR A 173 -15.07 -16.37 7.15
CA TYR A 173 -13.91 -15.50 7.40
C TYR A 173 -12.61 -16.30 7.53
N LEU A 174 -12.61 -17.37 8.32
CA LEU A 174 -11.42 -18.20 8.53
C LEU A 174 -10.96 -18.90 7.24
N GLU A 175 -11.87 -19.36 6.40
CA GLU A 175 -11.54 -19.94 5.10
C GLU A 175 -10.93 -18.88 4.15
N ASN A 176 -11.57 -17.71 4.05
CA ASN A 176 -11.07 -16.61 3.25
C ASN A 176 -9.70 -16.14 3.74
N TYR A 177 -9.51 -16.06 5.07
CA TYR A 177 -8.22 -15.69 5.66
C TYR A 177 -7.12 -16.69 5.29
N LYS A 178 -7.38 -18.01 5.43
CA LYS A 178 -6.41 -19.06 5.07
C LYS A 178 -6.03 -18.98 3.59
N THR A 179 -7.01 -18.82 2.72
CA THR A 179 -6.78 -18.70 1.28
C THR A 179 -6.01 -17.42 0.95
N GLY A 180 -6.46 -16.29 1.46
CA GLY A 180 -5.79 -15.01 1.28
C GLY A 180 -4.35 -15.02 1.78
N LYS A 181 -4.11 -15.64 2.95
CA LYS A 181 -2.77 -15.79 3.52
C LYS A 181 -1.84 -16.59 2.60
N ARG A 182 -2.28 -17.73 2.09
CA ARG A 182 -1.46 -18.56 1.18
C ARG A 182 -1.09 -17.79 -0.09
N ILE A 183 -2.03 -17.04 -0.63
CA ILE A 183 -1.80 -16.21 -1.82
C ILE A 183 -0.81 -15.07 -1.51
N ARG A 184 -0.95 -14.38 -0.38
CA ARG A 184 -0.01 -13.35 0.06
C ARG A 184 1.40 -13.88 0.29
N ASP A 185 1.51 -15.05 0.90
CA ASP A 185 2.81 -15.70 1.11
C ASP A 185 3.51 -15.95 -0.25
N TYR A 186 2.76 -16.42 -1.25
CA TYR A 186 3.25 -16.59 -2.62
C TYR A 186 3.60 -15.26 -3.31
N GLU A 187 2.76 -14.23 -3.16
CA GLU A 187 3.05 -12.89 -3.68
C GLU A 187 4.32 -12.31 -3.06
N ALA A 188 4.52 -12.54 -1.75
CA ALA A 188 5.71 -12.10 -1.03
C ALA A 188 6.99 -12.77 -1.54
N ASP A 189 6.96 -14.10 -1.74
CA ASP A 189 8.09 -14.86 -2.28
C ASP A 189 8.45 -14.38 -3.71
N ASN A 190 7.43 -14.12 -4.53
CA ASN A 190 7.65 -13.56 -5.86
C ASN A 190 8.24 -12.14 -5.82
N LEU A 191 7.70 -11.28 -4.94
CA LEU A 191 8.24 -9.92 -4.78
C LEU A 191 9.69 -9.97 -4.33
N ARG A 192 10.06 -10.93 -3.46
CA ARG A 192 11.43 -11.11 -2.99
C ARG A 192 12.42 -11.31 -4.13
N ILE A 193 12.08 -12.10 -5.15
CA ILE A 193 12.93 -12.32 -6.32
C ILE A 193 13.32 -10.99 -7.01
N TYR A 194 12.34 -10.09 -7.16
CA TYR A 194 12.59 -8.78 -7.78
C TYR A 194 13.38 -7.85 -6.87
N LEU A 195 13.07 -7.86 -5.57
CA LEU A 195 13.82 -7.08 -4.60
C LEU A 195 15.28 -7.51 -4.54
N ASP A 196 15.57 -8.83 -4.52
CA ASP A 196 16.94 -9.37 -4.54
C ASP A 196 17.72 -8.87 -5.76
N SER A 197 17.08 -8.82 -6.93
CA SER A 197 17.73 -8.35 -8.15
C SER A 197 18.14 -6.87 -8.09
N LEU A 198 17.33 -6.04 -7.46
CA LEU A 198 17.60 -4.60 -7.29
C LEU A 198 18.60 -4.34 -6.16
N GLU A 199 18.55 -5.12 -5.09
CA GLU A 199 19.51 -5.05 -3.99
C GLU A 199 20.92 -5.39 -4.45
N ASN A 200 21.06 -6.40 -5.32
CA ASN A 200 22.34 -6.82 -5.88
C ASN A 200 23.06 -5.71 -6.68
N ILE A 201 22.30 -4.76 -7.22
CA ILE A 201 22.85 -3.58 -7.91
C ILE A 201 22.88 -2.33 -7.02
N GLY A 202 22.59 -2.47 -5.73
CA GLY A 202 22.69 -1.40 -4.75
C GLY A 202 21.59 -0.33 -4.85
N MET A 203 20.43 -0.65 -5.43
CA MET A 203 19.32 0.31 -5.56
C MET A 203 18.72 0.67 -4.21
N PRO A 204 18.55 1.96 -3.89
CA PRO A 204 17.75 2.41 -2.74
C PRO A 204 16.28 2.11 -2.96
N ILE A 205 15.63 1.39 -2.03
CA ILE A 205 14.26 0.89 -2.21
C ILE A 205 13.36 1.31 -1.05
N ILE A 206 12.14 1.78 -1.39
CA ILE A 206 11.02 1.96 -0.47
C ILE A 206 9.84 1.13 -0.98
N ILE A 207 9.17 0.40 -0.10
CA ILE A 207 8.01 -0.43 -0.41
C ILE A 207 6.86 0.08 0.45
N ALA A 208 5.81 0.61 -0.16
CA ALA A 208 4.67 1.22 0.52
C ALA A 208 3.35 0.63 0.01
N GLY A 209 2.39 0.43 0.89
CA GLY A 209 1.08 -0.06 0.47
C GLY A 209 0.30 -0.79 1.55
N ASP A 210 -0.82 -1.35 1.09
CA ASP A 210 -1.65 -2.28 1.83
C ASP A 210 -1.15 -3.72 1.59
N PHE A 211 -0.54 -4.30 2.60
CA PHE A 211 -0.04 -5.68 2.55
C PHE A 211 -1.13 -6.69 2.94
N ASN A 212 -2.28 -6.21 3.40
CA ASN A 212 -3.38 -7.05 3.89
C ASN A 212 -2.94 -8.09 4.94
N ASP A 213 -1.82 -7.83 5.62
CA ASP A 213 -1.26 -8.71 6.63
C ASP A 213 -0.54 -7.93 7.74
N TRP A 214 -0.39 -8.54 8.89
CA TRP A 214 0.22 -7.92 10.06
C TRP A 214 1.75 -8.13 10.08
N SER A 215 2.45 -7.25 10.78
CA SER A 215 3.91 -7.16 10.75
C SER A 215 4.68 -8.42 11.14
N GLY A 216 4.05 -9.34 11.87
CA GLY A 216 4.63 -10.60 12.31
C GLY A 216 4.38 -11.78 11.36
N SER A 217 3.61 -11.57 10.29
CA SER A 217 3.25 -12.62 9.33
C SER A 217 4.47 -13.13 8.54
N TYR A 218 4.31 -14.28 7.89
CA TYR A 218 5.31 -14.82 6.96
C TYR A 218 5.54 -13.82 5.81
N CYS A 219 4.46 -13.32 5.22
CA CYS A 219 4.50 -12.37 4.11
C CYS A 219 5.43 -11.17 4.42
N LEU A 220 5.20 -10.47 5.54
CA LEU A 220 6.02 -9.32 5.92
C LEU A 220 7.46 -9.72 6.28
N LYS A 221 7.68 -10.88 6.88
CA LYS A 221 9.02 -11.41 7.17
C LYS A 221 9.79 -11.75 5.90
N ALA A 222 9.15 -12.41 4.94
CA ALA A 222 9.74 -12.76 3.65
C ALA A 222 10.14 -11.50 2.87
N ILE A 223 9.26 -10.52 2.75
CA ILE A 223 9.57 -9.26 2.04
C ILE A 223 10.70 -8.51 2.74
N ARG A 224 10.67 -8.42 4.08
CA ARG A 224 11.72 -7.70 4.83
C ARG A 224 13.09 -8.37 4.77
N ASN A 225 13.14 -9.69 4.83
CA ASN A 225 14.36 -10.51 4.72
C ASN A 225 15.60 -9.90 5.41
N ASN A 226 15.44 -9.27 6.58
CA ASN A 226 16.46 -8.49 7.31
C ASN A 226 17.12 -7.34 6.52
N GLN A 227 16.65 -7.05 5.31
CA GLN A 227 17.16 -5.97 4.44
C GLN A 227 16.34 -4.68 4.58
N TYR A 228 15.06 -4.82 4.96
CA TYR A 228 14.15 -3.69 5.09
C TYR A 228 13.69 -3.50 6.53
N LYS A 229 13.66 -2.23 6.93
CA LYS A 229 13.10 -1.77 8.18
C LYS A 229 11.66 -1.29 7.96
N ASP A 230 10.80 -1.51 8.93
CA ASP A 230 9.43 -0.99 8.95
C ASP A 230 9.43 0.34 9.71
N VAL A 231 8.91 1.40 9.09
CA VAL A 231 8.91 2.75 9.67
C VAL A 231 8.21 2.80 11.02
N TRP A 232 7.14 2.01 11.20
CA TRP A 232 6.40 1.99 12.45
C TRP A 232 7.21 1.36 13.59
N TRP A 233 7.95 0.32 13.31
CA TRP A 233 8.81 -0.30 14.34
C TRP A 233 10.00 0.57 14.72
N GLU A 234 10.47 1.42 13.80
CA GLU A 234 11.61 2.30 14.07
C GLU A 234 11.20 3.61 14.77
N ARG A 235 10.01 4.15 14.44
CA ARG A 235 9.62 5.51 14.84
C ARG A 235 8.19 5.63 15.38
N GLY A 236 7.37 4.58 15.25
CA GLY A 236 5.98 4.61 15.69
C GLY A 236 5.83 4.45 17.20
N ASN A 237 4.66 4.86 17.69
CA ASN A 237 4.26 4.67 19.07
C ASN A 237 2.87 4.00 19.11
N GLY A 238 2.71 2.99 19.96
CA GLY A 238 1.49 2.21 20.06
C GLY A 238 1.29 1.22 18.92
N PHE A 239 0.05 0.86 18.64
CA PHE A 239 -0.29 -0.24 17.71
C PHE A 239 -0.18 0.13 16.23
N GLY A 240 -0.25 1.42 15.88
CA GLY A 240 -0.18 1.88 14.48
C GLY A 240 -1.31 1.36 13.61
N ILE A 241 -2.52 1.31 14.14
CA ILE A 241 -3.69 0.81 13.44
C ILE A 241 -3.89 1.62 12.16
N THR A 242 -3.94 0.94 11.01
CA THR A 242 -4.19 1.55 9.71
C THR A 242 -5.50 1.08 9.07
N TYR A 243 -6.16 0.09 9.66
CA TYR A 243 -7.45 -0.44 9.23
C TYR A 243 -8.41 -0.51 10.42
N ASP A 244 -9.59 0.08 10.28
CA ASP A 244 -10.63 0.07 11.31
C ASP A 244 -11.99 -0.11 10.66
N GLU A 245 -12.39 -1.35 10.51
CA GLU A 245 -13.71 -1.69 10.02
C GLU A 245 -14.42 -2.63 10.99
N TRP A 246 -15.67 -2.29 11.33
CA TRP A 246 -16.58 -3.02 12.21
C TRP A 246 -15.95 -3.22 13.61
N HIS A 247 -15.28 -4.33 13.90
CA HIS A 247 -14.64 -4.61 15.19
C HIS A 247 -13.16 -4.97 15.05
N LEU A 248 -12.62 -4.87 13.86
CA LEU A 248 -11.24 -5.20 13.56
C LEU A 248 -10.40 -3.93 13.46
N LYS A 249 -9.39 -3.86 14.34
CA LYS A 249 -8.40 -2.78 14.35
C LYS A 249 -7.03 -3.38 14.09
N LEU A 250 -6.54 -3.24 12.87
CA LEU A 250 -5.34 -3.90 12.39
C LEU A 250 -4.35 -2.88 11.80
N ARG A 251 -3.08 -3.25 11.78
CA ARG A 251 -2.08 -2.56 10.96
C ARG A 251 -1.79 -3.41 9.74
N LEU A 252 -2.39 -3.04 8.61
CA LEU A 252 -2.29 -3.73 7.32
C LEU A 252 -1.44 -2.96 6.32
N ASP A 253 -1.36 -1.63 6.49
CA ASP A 253 -0.54 -0.76 5.67
C ASP A 253 0.85 -0.60 6.27
N HIS A 254 1.86 -0.71 5.42
CA HIS A 254 3.25 -0.62 5.83
C HIS A 254 4.05 0.25 4.87
N ILE A 255 5.10 0.88 5.40
CA ILE A 255 6.18 1.46 4.60
C ILE A 255 7.48 0.81 5.07
N LEU A 256 8.10 0.05 4.16
CA LEU A 256 9.36 -0.62 4.38
C LEU A 256 10.46 0.10 3.60
N TYR A 257 11.67 0.15 4.13
CA TYR A 257 12.77 0.87 3.48
C TYR A 257 14.12 0.18 3.67
N SER A 258 14.95 0.26 2.64
CA SER A 258 16.30 -0.32 2.64
C SER A 258 17.30 0.49 3.48
N GLN A 259 18.47 -0.08 3.73
CA GLN A 259 19.53 0.53 4.54
C GLN A 259 20.01 1.92 4.07
N HIS A 260 19.69 2.31 2.84
CA HIS A 260 20.10 3.59 2.25
C HIS A 260 19.39 4.81 2.87
N PHE A 261 18.37 4.58 3.67
CA PHE A 261 17.58 5.64 4.28
C PHE A 261 17.65 5.62 5.80
N SER A 262 17.31 6.76 6.40
CA SER A 262 16.77 6.86 7.75
C SER A 262 15.33 7.34 7.69
N SER A 263 14.44 6.74 8.49
CA SER A 263 13.11 7.29 8.76
C SER A 263 13.26 8.29 9.91
N GLU A 264 12.83 9.52 9.68
CA GLU A 264 12.93 10.58 10.69
C GLU A 264 11.65 10.68 11.53
N SER A 265 10.51 10.38 10.93
CA SER A 265 9.21 10.39 11.59
C SER A 265 8.21 9.49 10.88
N VAL A 266 7.20 9.05 11.61
CA VAL A 266 6.08 8.27 11.07
C VAL A 266 4.77 8.72 11.72
N ARG A 267 3.69 8.69 10.96
CA ARG A 267 2.35 8.95 11.45
C ARG A 267 1.29 8.16 10.72
N VAL A 268 0.29 7.71 11.47
CA VAL A 268 -1.02 7.30 10.95
C VAL A 268 -2.00 8.43 11.22
N LYS A 269 -2.73 8.87 10.18
CA LYS A 269 -3.84 9.82 10.34
C LYS A 269 -5.16 9.08 10.26
N TYR A 270 -5.96 9.23 11.30
CA TYR A 270 -7.28 8.64 11.45
C TYR A 270 -8.30 9.57 10.79
N LEU A 271 -8.81 9.16 9.64
CA LEU A 271 -9.73 9.94 8.79
C LEU A 271 -10.97 9.09 8.49
N ASP A 272 -12.13 9.72 8.53
CA ASP A 272 -13.41 9.09 8.17
C ASP A 272 -13.69 9.24 6.67
N LEU A 273 -12.71 8.82 5.86
CA LEU A 273 -12.75 8.91 4.39
C LEU A 273 -12.58 7.54 3.72
N SER A 274 -12.05 6.58 4.45
CA SER A 274 -11.84 5.19 4.05
C SER A 274 -11.84 4.32 5.30
N ASP A 275 -12.03 3.02 5.15
CA ASP A 275 -11.81 2.01 6.19
C ASP A 275 -10.30 1.82 6.50
N HIS A 276 -9.44 2.33 5.63
CA HIS A 276 -8.02 2.45 5.89
C HIS A 276 -7.61 3.88 6.27
N PHE A 277 -6.65 3.97 7.18
CA PHE A 277 -6.04 5.24 7.60
C PHE A 277 -4.75 5.50 6.84
N LEU A 278 -4.52 6.76 6.55
CA LEU A 278 -3.33 7.23 5.87
C LEU A 278 -2.08 6.98 6.71
N LEU A 279 -1.07 6.33 6.12
CA LEU A 279 0.26 6.16 6.72
C LEU A 279 1.29 6.99 5.96
N MET A 280 2.11 7.77 6.69
CA MET A 280 3.19 8.56 6.10
C MET A 280 4.46 8.52 6.93
N SER A 281 5.59 8.72 6.26
CA SER A 281 6.92 8.82 6.89
C SER A 281 7.81 9.82 6.14
N ASN A 282 8.64 10.53 6.89
CA ASN A 282 9.69 11.39 6.35
C ASN A 282 11.01 10.62 6.29
N PHE A 283 11.75 10.76 5.19
CA PHE A 283 12.99 10.05 4.94
C PHE A 283 14.14 10.98 4.62
N LYS A 284 15.33 10.62 5.07
CA LYS A 284 16.60 11.16 4.58
C LYS A 284 17.41 10.07 3.88
N MET A 285 18.05 10.42 2.76
CA MET A 285 19.10 9.59 2.19
C MET A 285 20.32 9.64 3.09
N LYS A 286 20.85 8.48 3.47
CA LYS A 286 22.15 8.42 4.14
C LYS A 286 23.26 8.78 3.18
N LYS A 287 24.31 9.43 3.67
CA LYS A 287 25.53 9.64 2.88
C LYS A 287 26.15 8.28 2.56
N SER A 288 26.48 8.04 1.30
CA SER A 288 27.31 6.89 0.92
C SER A 288 28.62 6.96 1.73
N ARG A 289 28.93 5.89 2.41
CA ARG A 289 30.22 5.76 3.10
C ARG A 289 31.33 5.54 2.10
#